data_1aaaaf14d6864b05bd48acf6aa862f84
#
_entry.id   1aaaaf14d6864b05bd48acf6aa862f84
#
_cell.length_a   1.000
_cell.length_b   1.000
_cell.length_c   1.000
_cell.angle_alpha   90.00
_cell.angle_beta   90.00
_cell.angle_gamma   90.00
#
_symmetry.space_group_name_H-M   'P 1'
#
loop_
_entity.id
_entity.type
_entity.pdbx_description
1 polymer ?
#
loop_
_entity_poly.entity_id
_entity_poly.type
_entity_poly.pdbx_seq_one_letter_code
_entity_poly.pdbx_strand_id
1 'polypeptide(L)'
;TLFRSLLICCTFFLVSCSKDDEDENKENIAFSPIELPALRNGADDIFLSPTTTFNGQQVITYSMEYDKSKKHARWVAFKYYNVTGQTNWNRNDWKQTEWGGDPWQSDPNIPQADQRVQSDFGKQGYDRGHICASSDRLYSKDANEQTFYYSNMSPQKNYFNGTKGIWNDLEGKVRTWGRSSTFRDTLYVVKGGTIDKENQIWTYIGGDKSKPVPKYYFMALLCKKGETYKAIGFWLDQSTTAKPALSECAKTIDELEELTGLDFFHNLPDNLENAVESKYAISAWTGL
;
A
#
# COMPACT_ATOMS: atom_id res chain seq x y z
N THR A 1 -29.08 -52.54 -27.76
CA THR A 1 -29.87 -52.31 -28.98
C THR A 1 -30.19 -50.81 -29.17
N LEU A 2 -29.70 -50.35 -30.30
CA LEU A 2 -30.12 -49.18 -31.13
C LEU A 2 -30.02 -47.75 -30.61
N PHE A 3 -29.04 -47.11 -31.21
CA PHE A 3 -28.88 -45.67 -31.50
C PHE A 3 -30.13 -45.03 -32.13
N ARG A 4 -30.39 -43.77 -31.79
CA ARG A 4 -30.89 -42.78 -32.77
C ARG A 4 -30.39 -41.40 -32.44
N SER A 5 -29.50 -40.89 -33.29
CA SER A 5 -29.15 -39.49 -33.49
C SER A 5 -30.38 -38.70 -33.95
N LEU A 6 -30.54 -37.49 -33.42
CA LEU A 6 -31.43 -36.51 -34.01
C LEU A 6 -30.62 -35.23 -34.27
N LEU A 7 -30.38 -34.97 -35.56
CA LEU A 7 -29.85 -33.76 -36.14
C LEU A 7 -30.94 -32.71 -36.16
N ILE A 8 -30.75 -31.56 -35.56
CA ILE A 8 -31.66 -30.41 -35.72
C ILE A 8 -30.89 -29.31 -36.44
N CYS A 9 -31.39 -29.00 -37.62
CA CYS A 9 -30.98 -28.02 -38.59
C CYS A 9 -31.23 -26.59 -38.06
N CYS A 10 -30.22 -25.73 -37.98
CA CYS A 10 -30.40 -24.30 -37.75
C CYS A 10 -30.70 -23.60 -39.05
N THR A 11 -31.89 -23.07 -39.16
CA THR A 11 -32.29 -22.12 -40.22
C THR A 11 -31.88 -20.70 -39.79
N PHE A 12 -31.04 -20.09 -40.63
CA PHE A 12 -30.71 -18.65 -40.60
C PHE A 12 -31.91 -17.84 -41.06
N PHE A 13 -32.36 -16.90 -40.22
CA PHE A 13 -33.13 -15.76 -40.69
C PHE A 13 -32.24 -14.52 -40.69
N LEU A 14 -31.90 -14.07 -41.89
CA LEU A 14 -31.39 -12.74 -42.15
C LEU A 14 -32.58 -11.77 -42.14
N VAL A 15 -32.58 -10.84 -41.18
CA VAL A 15 -33.36 -9.62 -41.29
C VAL A 15 -32.38 -8.45 -41.30
N SER A 16 -32.26 -7.87 -42.47
CA SER A 16 -31.64 -6.56 -42.69
C SER A 16 -32.67 -5.48 -42.43
N CYS A 17 -32.34 -4.51 -41.57
CA CYS A 17 -32.77 -3.13 -41.75
C CYS A 17 -31.94 -2.17 -40.89
N SER A 18 -31.30 -1.36 -41.57
CA SER A 18 -30.63 -0.06 -41.49
C SER A 18 -30.95 0.88 -40.33
N LYS A 19 -29.81 1.49 -39.87
CA LYS A 19 -29.61 2.87 -39.39
C LYS A 19 -30.30 3.27 -38.09
N ASP A 20 -29.45 3.46 -37.06
CA ASP A 20 -28.89 4.78 -36.74
C ASP A 20 -27.66 4.59 -35.84
N ASP A 21 -26.56 5.20 -36.28
CA ASP A 21 -25.30 5.26 -35.55
C ASP A 21 -25.45 6.22 -34.38
N GLU A 22 -25.53 5.72 -33.15
CA GLU A 22 -25.03 6.42 -32.00
C GLU A 22 -23.96 5.53 -31.35
N ASP A 23 -22.74 5.95 -31.58
CA ASP A 23 -21.51 5.43 -31.00
C ASP A 23 -21.57 5.56 -29.47
N GLU A 24 -22.20 4.62 -28.80
CA GLU A 24 -21.96 4.41 -27.36
C GLU A 24 -20.71 3.55 -27.21
N ASN A 25 -19.58 4.13 -27.55
CA ASN A 25 -18.28 3.68 -27.09
C ASN A 25 -18.19 4.03 -25.60
N LYS A 26 -18.94 3.32 -24.77
CA LYS A 26 -18.66 3.22 -23.34
C LYS A 26 -17.39 2.40 -23.21
N GLU A 27 -16.24 3.06 -23.35
CA GLU A 27 -15.01 2.56 -22.79
C GLU A 27 -15.32 2.15 -21.35
N ASN A 28 -15.30 0.85 -21.09
CA ASN A 28 -15.10 0.31 -19.76
C ASN A 28 -13.71 0.78 -19.33
N ILE A 29 -13.62 2.00 -18.83
CA ILE A 29 -12.47 2.49 -18.09
C ILE A 29 -12.46 1.61 -16.85
N ALA A 30 -11.73 0.52 -16.92
CA ALA A 30 -11.36 -0.24 -15.75
C ALA A 30 -10.71 0.77 -14.80
N PHE A 31 -11.40 1.12 -13.72
CA PHE A 31 -10.99 2.16 -12.80
C PHE A 31 -9.75 1.63 -12.08
N SER A 32 -8.58 1.90 -12.64
CA SER A 32 -7.31 1.54 -12.03
C SER A 32 -7.19 2.31 -10.71
N PRO A 33 -6.92 1.63 -9.57
CA PRO A 33 -6.83 2.30 -8.28
C PRO A 33 -5.74 3.37 -8.28
N ILE A 34 -6.10 4.60 -7.97
CA ILE A 34 -5.19 5.77 -7.96
C ILE A 34 -4.03 5.58 -6.97
N GLU A 35 -4.26 4.83 -5.90
CA GLU A 35 -3.24 4.57 -4.88
C GLU A 35 -2.07 3.68 -5.32
N LEU A 36 -2.19 2.98 -6.44
CA LEU A 36 -1.16 2.04 -6.88
C LEU A 36 -0.06 2.77 -7.64
N PRO A 37 1.22 2.62 -7.25
CA PRO A 37 2.34 2.93 -8.13
C PRO A 37 2.36 2.01 -9.36
N ALA A 38 3.00 2.45 -10.43
CA ALA A 38 3.24 1.59 -11.58
C ALA A 38 4.02 0.33 -11.18
N LEU A 39 3.53 -0.84 -11.61
CA LEU A 39 4.15 -2.11 -11.29
C LEU A 39 5.45 -2.31 -12.09
N ARG A 40 6.50 -2.79 -11.44
CA ARG A 40 7.73 -3.19 -12.13
C ARG A 40 7.57 -4.46 -12.94
N ASN A 41 6.73 -5.39 -12.48
CA ASN A 41 6.51 -6.68 -13.11
C ASN A 41 7.82 -7.48 -13.33
N GLY A 42 8.76 -7.38 -12.40
CA GLY A 42 9.99 -8.19 -12.42
C GLY A 42 9.70 -9.67 -12.19
N ALA A 43 10.63 -10.55 -12.57
CA ALA A 43 10.45 -12.02 -12.45
C ALA A 43 10.23 -12.49 -11.00
N ASP A 44 10.77 -11.77 -10.04
CA ASP A 44 10.62 -12.05 -8.61
C ASP A 44 9.52 -11.23 -7.94
N ASP A 45 8.88 -10.33 -8.66
CA ASP A 45 7.84 -9.46 -8.13
C ASP A 45 6.48 -10.15 -8.16
N ILE A 46 5.72 -10.00 -7.08
CA ILE A 46 4.31 -10.41 -7.01
C ILE A 46 3.47 -9.24 -6.52
N PHE A 47 2.31 -9.07 -7.13
CA PHE A 47 1.30 -8.13 -6.68
C PHE A 47 0.33 -8.83 -5.74
N LEU A 48 0.10 -8.25 -4.57
CA LEU A 48 -0.84 -8.75 -3.57
C LEU A 48 -1.81 -7.65 -3.19
N SER A 49 -3.08 -8.03 -3.02
CA SER A 49 -4.15 -7.09 -2.64
C SER A 49 -5.17 -7.81 -1.74
N PRO A 50 -4.80 -8.08 -0.46
CA PRO A 50 -5.71 -8.76 0.46
C PRO A 50 -6.97 -7.93 0.70
N THR A 51 -8.09 -8.62 0.77
CA THR A 51 -9.41 -8.03 0.99
C THR A 51 -10.05 -8.58 2.26
N THR A 52 -11.01 -7.82 2.78
CA THR A 52 -11.91 -8.25 3.86
C THR A 52 -13.36 -7.99 3.47
N THR A 53 -14.28 -8.78 3.99
CA THR A 53 -15.71 -8.47 3.87
C THR A 53 -16.09 -7.56 5.02
N PHE A 54 -16.56 -6.36 4.69
CA PHE A 54 -17.04 -5.39 5.67
C PHE A 54 -18.41 -4.85 5.23
N ASN A 55 -19.41 -4.99 6.11
CA ASN A 55 -20.82 -4.64 5.80
C ASN A 55 -21.33 -5.25 4.47
N GLY A 56 -20.96 -6.51 4.21
CA GLY A 56 -21.36 -7.25 3.01
C GLY A 56 -20.61 -6.85 1.72
N GLN A 57 -19.63 -5.96 1.80
CA GLN A 57 -18.81 -5.53 0.65
C GLN A 57 -17.37 -5.99 0.79
N GLN A 58 -16.75 -6.34 -0.34
CA GLN A 58 -15.31 -6.58 -0.39
C GLN A 58 -14.56 -5.24 -0.32
N VAL A 59 -13.66 -5.14 0.65
CA VAL A 59 -12.84 -3.94 0.89
C VAL A 59 -11.38 -4.35 0.83
N ILE A 60 -10.59 -3.68 -0.02
CA ILE A 60 -9.14 -3.87 -0.07
C ILE A 60 -8.55 -3.33 1.23
N THR A 61 -7.80 -4.17 1.94
CA THR A 61 -7.09 -3.76 3.16
C THR A 61 -5.88 -2.89 2.82
N TYR A 62 -5.05 -3.37 1.93
CA TYR A 62 -3.93 -2.68 1.28
C TYR A 62 -3.55 -3.46 0.02
N SER A 63 -2.72 -2.86 -0.83
CA SER A 63 -2.07 -3.54 -1.94
C SER A 63 -0.56 -3.40 -1.80
N MET A 64 0.21 -4.31 -2.37
CA MET A 64 1.67 -4.23 -2.37
C MET A 64 2.28 -4.88 -3.61
N GLU A 65 3.44 -4.41 -3.98
CA GLU A 65 4.37 -5.13 -4.83
C GLU A 65 5.49 -5.69 -3.95
N TYR A 66 5.60 -7.00 -3.92
CA TYR A 66 6.52 -7.74 -3.06
C TYR A 66 7.61 -8.41 -3.89
N ASP A 67 8.86 -8.15 -3.55
CA ASP A 67 10.05 -8.78 -4.15
C ASP A 67 10.41 -10.05 -3.36
N LYS A 68 10.18 -11.21 -3.97
CA LYS A 68 10.46 -12.53 -3.35
C LYS A 68 11.94 -12.75 -3.11
N SER A 69 12.81 -12.27 -3.99
CA SER A 69 14.26 -12.43 -3.84
C SER A 69 14.81 -11.67 -2.65
N LYS A 70 14.27 -10.48 -2.37
CA LYS A 70 14.62 -9.63 -1.23
C LYS A 70 13.77 -9.90 0.01
N LYS A 71 12.69 -10.66 -0.16
CA LYS A 71 11.70 -10.97 0.89
C LYS A 71 11.19 -9.69 1.57
N HIS A 72 10.78 -8.72 0.75
CA HIS A 72 10.37 -7.40 1.22
C HIS A 72 9.41 -6.74 0.24
N ALA A 73 8.38 -6.06 0.77
CA ALA A 73 7.51 -5.23 -0.06
C ALA A 73 8.29 -4.00 -0.55
N ARG A 74 8.24 -3.73 -1.86
CA ARG A 74 8.80 -2.53 -2.46
C ARG A 74 7.99 -1.32 -2.04
N TRP A 75 6.68 -1.47 -2.03
CA TRP A 75 5.73 -0.51 -1.51
C TRP A 75 4.46 -1.21 -1.01
N VAL A 76 3.74 -0.53 -0.13
CA VAL A 76 2.39 -0.87 0.33
C VAL A 76 1.50 0.34 0.15
N ALA A 77 0.39 0.18 -0.57
CA ALA A 77 -0.55 1.23 -0.89
C ALA A 77 -1.92 0.96 -0.29
N PHE A 78 -2.58 1.99 0.20
CA PHE A 78 -3.92 1.92 0.74
C PHE A 78 -4.60 3.30 0.74
N LYS A 79 -5.90 3.33 1.01
CA LYS A 79 -6.62 4.59 1.11
C LYS A 79 -7.48 4.68 2.36
N TYR A 80 -7.66 5.91 2.83
CA TYR A 80 -8.66 6.29 3.80
C TYR A 80 -9.84 6.95 3.10
N TYR A 81 -11.03 6.45 3.36
CA TYR A 81 -12.32 7.02 2.95
C TYR A 81 -13.35 6.65 4.02
N ASN A 82 -14.65 6.88 3.76
CA ASN A 82 -15.67 6.71 4.79
C ASN A 82 -15.74 5.31 5.41
N VAL A 83 -15.33 4.26 4.69
CA VAL A 83 -15.27 2.89 5.21
C VAL A 83 -13.97 2.67 5.99
N THR A 84 -12.82 2.78 5.32
CA THR A 84 -11.52 2.43 5.90
C THR A 84 -10.98 3.44 6.91
N GLY A 85 -11.58 4.63 6.99
CA GLY A 85 -11.29 5.63 8.02
C GLY A 85 -11.94 5.36 9.38
N GLN A 86 -12.83 4.37 9.49
CA GLN A 86 -13.51 4.02 10.73
C GLN A 86 -12.59 3.31 11.73
N THR A 87 -12.97 3.37 13.01
CA THR A 87 -12.30 2.67 14.12
C THR A 87 -13.33 1.82 14.83
N ASN A 88 -13.50 0.59 14.40
CA ASN A 88 -14.46 -0.37 14.93
C ASN A 88 -13.77 -1.52 15.69
N TRP A 89 -12.44 -1.57 15.64
CA TRP A 89 -11.61 -2.55 16.32
C TRP A 89 -10.51 -1.87 17.12
N ASN A 90 -10.16 -2.45 18.26
CA ASN A 90 -9.05 -1.98 19.07
C ASN A 90 -7.90 -3.01 18.99
N ARG A 91 -6.74 -2.60 18.46
CA ARG A 91 -5.58 -3.51 18.35
C ARG A 91 -5.12 -4.08 19.70
N ASN A 92 -5.42 -3.43 20.82
CA ASN A 92 -5.09 -3.92 22.16
C ASN A 92 -5.98 -5.10 22.60
N ASP A 93 -7.07 -5.38 21.86
CA ASP A 93 -7.94 -6.53 22.12
C ASP A 93 -7.35 -7.83 21.58
N TRP A 94 -6.28 -7.74 20.74
CA TRP A 94 -5.50 -8.91 20.37
C TRP A 94 -4.77 -9.48 21.58
N LYS A 95 -5.06 -10.72 21.91
CA LYS A 95 -4.40 -11.49 22.95
C LYS A 95 -3.72 -12.69 22.31
N GLN A 96 -2.58 -13.09 22.85
CA GLN A 96 -1.87 -14.27 22.35
C GLN A 96 -2.76 -15.53 22.31
N THR A 97 -3.69 -15.66 23.25
CA THR A 97 -4.63 -16.78 23.31
C THR A 97 -5.60 -16.81 22.13
N GLU A 98 -6.03 -15.65 21.61
CA GLU A 98 -6.94 -15.56 20.45
C GLU A 98 -6.28 -15.96 19.13
N TRP A 99 -4.97 -15.75 19.04
CA TRP A 99 -4.17 -16.08 17.87
C TRP A 99 -3.39 -17.39 18.00
N GLY A 100 -3.55 -18.09 19.09
CA GLY A 100 -2.74 -19.25 19.41
C GLY A 100 -1.28 -18.92 19.74
N GLY A 101 -1.00 -17.66 20.05
CA GLY A 101 0.36 -17.18 20.38
C GLY A 101 0.64 -15.75 19.94
N ASP A 102 1.64 -15.57 19.08
CA ASP A 102 2.13 -14.28 18.58
C ASP A 102 1.20 -13.79 17.42
N PRO A 103 0.76 -12.51 17.40
CA PRO A 103 -0.08 -11.99 16.33
C PRO A 103 0.61 -11.90 14.97
N TRP A 104 1.93 -11.88 14.92
CA TRP A 104 2.67 -11.87 13.64
C TRP A 104 2.70 -13.24 13.01
N GLN A 105 2.41 -13.30 11.74
CA GLN A 105 2.23 -14.55 11.01
C GLN A 105 2.73 -14.45 9.57
N SER A 106 2.96 -15.62 8.98
CA SER A 106 3.26 -15.71 7.55
C SER A 106 2.07 -15.27 6.71
N ASP A 107 2.35 -14.58 5.61
CA ASP A 107 1.33 -14.26 4.62
C ASP A 107 0.91 -15.55 3.90
N PRO A 108 -0.38 -15.91 3.91
CA PRO A 108 -0.84 -17.13 3.27
C PRO A 108 -0.72 -17.12 1.73
N ASN A 109 -0.52 -15.94 1.14
CA ASN A 109 -0.43 -15.77 -0.31
C ASN A 109 1.02 -15.84 -0.84
N ILE A 110 2.02 -15.99 0.04
CA ILE A 110 3.43 -16.07 -0.32
C ILE A 110 4.00 -17.40 0.19
N PRO A 111 4.75 -18.15 -0.64
CA PRO A 111 5.44 -19.35 -0.16
C PRO A 111 6.31 -19.05 1.05
N GLN A 112 6.34 -19.96 2.04
CA GLN A 112 7.10 -19.76 3.28
C GLN A 112 8.60 -19.46 3.03
N ALA A 113 9.18 -20.08 2.00
CA ALA A 113 10.58 -19.88 1.64
C ALA A 113 10.88 -18.46 1.15
N ASP A 114 9.86 -17.76 0.63
CA ASP A 114 9.98 -16.44 0.02
C ASP A 114 9.60 -15.30 0.98
N GLN A 115 9.38 -15.60 2.25
CA GLN A 115 9.00 -14.62 3.28
C GLN A 115 10.11 -14.40 4.30
N ARG A 116 10.04 -13.26 4.99
CA ARG A 116 10.74 -13.06 6.25
C ARG A 116 10.09 -13.90 7.35
N VAL A 117 10.87 -14.13 8.39
CA VAL A 117 10.44 -14.82 9.61
C VAL A 117 10.77 -13.98 10.84
N GLN A 118 10.21 -14.33 11.99
CA GLN A 118 10.41 -13.58 13.24
C GLN A 118 11.90 -13.35 13.59
N SER A 119 12.77 -14.32 13.33
CA SER A 119 14.20 -14.21 13.61
C SER A 119 14.95 -13.18 12.75
N ASP A 120 14.36 -12.69 11.68
CA ASP A 120 14.91 -11.64 10.83
C ASP A 120 14.79 -10.24 11.46
N PHE A 121 14.16 -10.10 12.61
CA PHE A 121 13.91 -8.83 13.28
C PHE A 121 14.60 -8.74 14.65
N GLY A 122 13.94 -9.08 15.73
CA GLY A 122 14.41 -8.85 17.09
C GLY A 122 15.81 -9.38 17.39
N LYS A 123 16.15 -10.59 16.92
CA LYS A 123 17.49 -11.15 17.03
C LYS A 123 18.57 -10.37 16.26
N GLN A 124 18.15 -9.58 15.26
CA GLN A 124 19.02 -8.72 14.46
C GLN A 124 19.04 -7.27 14.97
N GLY A 125 18.34 -6.96 16.06
CA GLY A 125 18.28 -5.63 16.65
C GLY A 125 17.35 -4.66 15.90
N TYR A 126 16.29 -5.19 15.28
CA TYR A 126 15.25 -4.43 14.60
C TYR A 126 13.87 -4.77 15.14
N ASP A 127 12.98 -3.78 15.15
CA ASP A 127 11.57 -3.99 15.35
C ASP A 127 10.94 -4.61 14.09
N ARG A 128 9.83 -5.31 14.28
CA ARG A 128 8.90 -5.68 13.20
C ARG A 128 8.11 -4.44 12.82
N GLY A 129 8.72 -3.57 12.02
CA GLY A 129 8.11 -2.32 11.60
C GLY A 129 7.04 -2.56 10.55
N HIS A 130 5.80 -2.18 10.85
CA HIS A 130 4.73 -2.22 9.87
C HIS A 130 4.97 -1.21 8.76
N ILE A 131 4.71 -1.58 7.50
CA ILE A 131 4.61 -0.62 6.40
C ILE A 131 3.18 -0.04 6.39
N CYS A 132 2.14 -0.86 6.23
CA CYS A 132 0.78 -0.45 6.57
C CYS A 132 0.55 -0.69 8.07
N ALA A 133 0.49 0.36 8.87
CA ALA A 133 0.41 0.22 10.31
C ALA A 133 -0.90 -0.46 10.75
N SER A 134 -0.81 -1.27 11.81
CA SER A 134 -1.99 -1.90 12.42
C SER A 134 -3.08 -0.86 12.76
N SER A 135 -2.67 0.31 13.27
CA SER A 135 -3.58 1.41 13.58
C SER A 135 -4.22 2.07 12.36
N ASP A 136 -3.74 1.79 11.15
CA ASP A 136 -4.32 2.32 9.90
C ASP A 136 -5.52 1.47 9.42
N ARG A 137 -5.68 0.24 9.92
CA ARG A 137 -6.69 -0.74 9.50
C ARG A 137 -7.55 -1.21 10.68
N LEU A 138 -8.18 -0.27 11.38
CA LEU A 138 -9.06 -0.56 12.53
C LEU A 138 -10.54 -0.59 12.17
N TYR A 139 -10.90 -0.53 10.89
CA TYR A 139 -12.30 -0.58 10.47
C TYR A 139 -12.91 -1.98 10.68
N SER A 140 -12.10 -3.04 10.71
CA SER A 140 -12.53 -4.39 11.08
C SER A 140 -11.38 -5.17 11.75
N LYS A 141 -11.73 -6.24 12.47
CA LYS A 141 -10.78 -7.20 13.06
C LYS A 141 -9.93 -7.85 11.97
N ASP A 142 -10.56 -8.35 10.92
CA ASP A 142 -9.87 -9.10 9.85
C ASP A 142 -8.91 -8.22 9.06
N ALA A 143 -9.29 -6.96 8.78
CA ALA A 143 -8.38 -6.01 8.16
C ALA A 143 -7.17 -5.69 9.05
N ASN A 144 -7.39 -5.59 10.36
CA ASN A 144 -6.31 -5.40 11.31
C ASN A 144 -5.38 -6.63 11.38
N GLU A 145 -5.94 -7.84 11.35
CA GLU A 145 -5.18 -9.09 11.32
C GLU A 145 -4.21 -9.14 10.14
N GLN A 146 -4.67 -8.82 8.94
CA GLN A 146 -3.84 -8.83 7.74
C GLN A 146 -2.62 -7.91 7.85
N THR A 147 -2.68 -6.85 8.67
CA THR A 147 -1.50 -5.97 8.86
C THR A 147 -0.34 -6.66 9.56
N PHE A 148 -0.55 -7.78 10.24
CA PHE A 148 0.49 -8.53 10.96
C PHE A 148 1.22 -9.58 10.12
N TYR A 149 0.90 -9.71 8.84
CA TYR A 149 1.66 -10.57 7.93
C TYR A 149 3.11 -10.11 7.79
N TYR A 150 4.06 -11.05 7.77
CA TYR A 150 5.48 -10.72 7.59
C TYR A 150 5.78 -10.06 6.26
N SER A 151 4.93 -10.22 5.24
CA SER A 151 5.03 -9.48 3.98
C SER A 151 4.89 -7.97 4.14
N ASN A 152 4.13 -7.52 5.14
CA ASN A 152 3.93 -6.12 5.51
C ASN A 152 4.98 -5.60 6.52
N MET A 153 5.99 -6.39 6.87
CA MET A 153 7.00 -6.04 7.87
C MET A 153 8.32 -5.63 7.24
N SER A 154 8.92 -4.59 7.79
CA SER A 154 10.26 -4.11 7.46
C SER A 154 11.13 -4.00 8.70
N PRO A 155 12.45 -4.29 8.62
CA PRO A 155 13.34 -4.13 9.76
C PRO A 155 13.58 -2.64 10.05
N GLN A 156 12.99 -2.16 11.15
CA GLN A 156 13.09 -0.77 11.57
C GLN A 156 13.78 -0.64 12.94
N LYS A 157 14.59 0.40 13.13
CA LYS A 157 15.15 0.70 14.45
C LYS A 157 14.11 1.27 15.38
N ASN A 158 14.18 0.91 16.67
CA ASN A 158 13.23 1.36 17.66
C ASN A 158 13.17 2.90 17.80
N TYR A 159 14.33 3.59 17.71
CA TYR A 159 14.35 5.06 17.73
C TYR A 159 13.67 5.70 16.51
N PHE A 160 13.53 4.95 15.42
CA PHE A 160 12.84 5.38 14.20
C PHE A 160 11.34 5.04 14.23
N ASN A 161 10.99 3.81 14.63
CA ASN A 161 9.64 3.24 14.58
C ASN A 161 8.87 3.30 15.90
N GLY A 162 9.58 3.31 17.04
CA GLY A 162 8.94 3.29 18.37
C GLY A 162 8.16 4.57 18.67
N THR A 163 7.51 4.61 19.84
CA THR A 163 6.55 5.67 20.25
C THR A 163 7.07 7.11 20.11
N LYS A 164 8.40 7.31 20.14
CA LYS A 164 9.05 8.61 19.96
C LYS A 164 9.75 8.74 18.60
N GLY A 165 9.61 7.75 17.75
CA GLY A 165 10.26 7.71 16.44
C GLY A 165 9.60 8.61 15.42
N ILE A 166 10.38 9.13 14.49
CA ILE A 166 9.89 10.02 13.43
C ILE A 166 8.89 9.33 12.49
N TRP A 167 9.06 8.02 12.24
CA TRP A 167 8.12 7.22 11.45
C TRP A 167 6.76 7.16 12.12
N ASN A 168 6.73 6.86 13.43
CA ASN A 168 5.50 6.81 14.20
C ASN A 168 4.79 8.17 14.27
N ASP A 169 5.56 9.28 14.36
CA ASP A 169 4.98 10.63 14.34
C ASP A 169 4.30 10.91 13.01
N LEU A 170 4.96 10.60 11.87
CA LEU A 170 4.39 10.76 10.54
C LEU A 170 3.13 9.88 10.36
N GLU A 171 3.17 8.64 10.80
CA GLU A 171 1.99 7.76 10.79
C GLU A 171 0.83 8.35 11.61
N GLY A 172 1.14 8.99 12.75
CA GLY A 172 0.15 9.70 13.56
C GLY A 172 -0.54 10.83 12.78
N LYS A 173 0.23 11.61 12.02
CA LYS A 173 -0.30 12.67 11.15
C LYS A 173 -1.18 12.09 10.04
N VAL A 174 -0.69 11.08 9.33
CA VAL A 174 -1.44 10.40 8.25
C VAL A 174 -2.78 9.87 8.77
N ARG A 175 -2.80 9.24 9.95
CA ARG A 175 -4.04 8.79 10.59
C ARG A 175 -5.00 9.94 10.92
N THR A 176 -4.47 11.04 11.42
CA THR A 176 -5.28 12.22 11.73
C THR A 176 -5.96 12.77 10.48
N TRP A 177 -5.21 12.94 9.40
CA TRP A 177 -5.76 13.37 8.10
C TRP A 177 -6.72 12.33 7.51
N GLY A 178 -6.31 11.07 7.53
CA GLY A 178 -7.06 9.96 6.95
C GLY A 178 -8.42 9.69 7.63
N ARG A 179 -8.55 9.98 8.92
CA ARG A 179 -9.81 9.82 9.66
C ARG A 179 -10.70 11.05 9.64
N SER A 180 -10.18 12.21 9.24
CA SER A 180 -10.93 13.47 9.21
C SER A 180 -11.70 13.62 7.90
N SER A 181 -13.02 13.48 7.94
CA SER A 181 -13.90 13.75 6.79
C SER A 181 -13.93 15.22 6.39
N THR A 182 -13.54 16.14 7.27
CA THR A 182 -13.37 17.55 6.93
C THR A 182 -12.08 17.81 6.14
N PHE A 183 -11.05 16.98 6.35
CA PHE A 183 -9.77 17.09 5.65
C PHE A 183 -9.81 16.45 4.26
N ARG A 184 -10.46 15.31 4.13
CA ARG A 184 -10.44 14.50 2.91
C ARG A 184 -11.83 13.91 2.57
N ASP A 185 -12.07 13.62 1.30
CA ASP A 185 -13.01 12.59 0.85
C ASP A 185 -12.26 11.26 0.73
N THR A 186 -11.08 11.29 0.12
CA THR A 186 -10.15 10.17 0.09
C THR A 186 -8.72 10.66 0.33
N LEU A 187 -7.97 9.94 1.17
CA LEU A 187 -6.51 10.07 1.31
C LEU A 187 -5.89 8.78 0.80
N TYR A 188 -5.17 8.85 -0.31
CA TYR A 188 -4.36 7.78 -0.87
C TYR A 188 -2.99 7.81 -0.24
N VAL A 189 -2.46 6.66 0.13
CA VAL A 189 -1.22 6.51 0.90
C VAL A 189 -0.38 5.41 0.27
N VAL A 190 0.86 5.72 -0.08
CA VAL A 190 1.87 4.74 -0.48
C VAL A 190 3.03 4.85 0.49
N LYS A 191 3.47 3.73 1.05
CA LYS A 191 4.60 3.66 1.98
C LYS A 191 5.58 2.59 1.53
N GLY A 192 6.86 2.77 1.82
CA GLY A 192 7.86 1.74 1.56
C GLY A 192 9.19 2.01 2.20
N GLY A 193 10.05 1.00 2.16
CA GLY A 193 11.47 1.11 2.50
C GLY A 193 12.30 0.85 1.24
N THR A 194 13.43 1.51 1.11
CA THR A 194 14.29 1.41 -0.06
C THR A 194 15.01 0.07 -0.13
N ILE A 195 14.77 -0.70 -1.19
CA ILE A 195 15.36 -2.03 -1.38
C ILE A 195 16.01 -2.22 -2.76
N ASP A 196 15.93 -1.24 -3.65
CA ASP A 196 16.30 -1.41 -5.06
C ASP A 196 17.67 -0.85 -5.42
N LYS A 197 18.05 0.30 -4.85
CA LYS A 197 19.34 0.95 -5.10
C LYS A 197 20.32 0.60 -3.97
N GLU A 198 21.49 0.04 -4.28
CA GLU A 198 22.46 -0.44 -3.28
C GLU A 198 22.90 0.66 -2.30
N ASN A 199 23.08 1.89 -2.75
CA ASN A 199 23.42 3.04 -1.92
C ASN A 199 22.30 3.49 -0.98
N GLN A 200 21.10 2.92 -1.11
CA GLN A 200 19.92 3.15 -0.26
C GLN A 200 19.61 1.96 0.66
N ILE A 201 20.44 0.93 0.63
CA ILE A 201 20.38 -0.20 1.57
C ILE A 201 21.40 0.06 2.69
N TRP A 202 20.94 0.02 3.92
CA TRP A 202 21.81 0.26 5.07
C TRP A 202 22.73 -0.93 5.35
N THR A 203 22.15 -2.13 5.32
CA THR A 203 22.86 -3.39 5.54
C THR A 203 22.00 -4.56 5.09
N TYR A 204 22.56 -5.76 5.18
CA TYR A 204 21.85 -7.00 4.91
C TYR A 204 21.80 -7.87 6.17
N ILE A 205 20.70 -8.56 6.40
CA ILE A 205 20.45 -9.46 7.53
C ILE A 205 20.03 -10.84 7.04
N GLY A 206 19.83 -11.76 7.99
CA GLY A 206 19.59 -13.18 7.73
C GLY A 206 20.87 -13.99 7.77
N GLY A 207 20.74 -15.31 7.82
CA GLY A 207 21.90 -16.22 7.90
C GLY A 207 22.83 -16.14 6.69
N ASP A 208 22.26 -15.87 5.53
CA ASP A 208 22.93 -15.70 4.23
C ASP A 208 23.22 -14.23 3.88
N LYS A 209 22.84 -13.30 4.75
CA LYS A 209 22.93 -11.84 4.53
C LYS A 209 22.33 -11.39 3.20
N SER A 210 21.23 -12.00 2.79
CA SER A 210 20.54 -11.70 1.52
C SER A 210 19.39 -10.70 1.67
N LYS A 211 18.92 -10.46 2.91
CA LYS A 211 17.70 -9.67 3.17
C LYS A 211 18.07 -8.22 3.45
N PRO A 212 17.70 -7.26 2.57
CA PRO A 212 18.06 -5.86 2.74
C PRO A 212 17.38 -5.24 3.96
N VAL A 213 18.09 -4.36 4.64
CA VAL A 213 17.57 -3.40 5.60
C VAL A 213 17.53 -2.05 4.92
N PRO A 214 16.38 -1.46 4.67
CA PRO A 214 16.27 -0.16 4.05
C PRO A 214 17.04 0.90 4.83
N LYS A 215 17.76 1.79 4.15
CA LYS A 215 18.34 2.98 4.75
C LYS A 215 17.28 4.07 4.88
N TYR A 216 16.45 4.20 3.87
CA TYR A 216 15.41 5.22 3.83
C TYR A 216 14.01 4.61 3.78
N TYR A 217 13.08 5.36 4.33
CA TYR A 217 11.65 5.09 4.22
C TYR A 217 10.93 6.29 3.63
N PHE A 218 9.89 6.02 2.86
CA PHE A 218 9.11 7.05 2.19
C PHE A 218 7.61 6.89 2.45
N MET A 219 6.90 8.00 2.34
CA MET A 219 5.44 8.04 2.18
C MET A 219 5.09 9.02 1.06
N ALA A 220 4.27 8.58 0.11
CA ALA A 220 3.63 9.43 -0.87
C ALA A 220 2.14 9.54 -0.52
N LEU A 221 1.63 10.75 -0.41
CA LEU A 221 0.26 11.05 -0.01
C LEU A 221 -0.42 11.89 -1.08
N LEU A 222 -1.63 11.47 -1.48
CA LEU A 222 -2.51 12.24 -2.34
C LEU A 222 -3.87 12.38 -1.66
N CYS A 223 -4.31 13.61 -1.45
CA CYS A 223 -5.58 13.92 -0.81
C CYS A 223 -6.57 14.48 -1.84
N LYS A 224 -7.72 13.83 -1.96
CA LYS A 224 -8.88 14.35 -2.70
C LYS A 224 -9.88 14.95 -1.72
N LYS A 225 -10.35 16.18 -2.01
CA LYS A 225 -11.46 16.84 -1.33
C LYS A 225 -12.32 17.62 -2.33
N GLY A 226 -13.56 17.21 -2.54
CA GLY A 226 -14.38 17.71 -3.68
C GLY A 226 -13.65 17.43 -4.99
N GLU A 227 -13.52 18.46 -5.80
CA GLU A 227 -12.79 18.41 -7.08
C GLU A 227 -11.31 18.78 -6.95
N THR A 228 -10.83 19.04 -5.72
CA THR A 228 -9.44 19.46 -5.50
C THR A 228 -8.56 18.30 -5.05
N TYR A 229 -7.32 18.34 -5.53
CA TYR A 229 -6.27 17.40 -5.16
C TYR A 229 -5.05 18.15 -4.62
N LYS A 230 -4.35 17.53 -3.69
CA LYS A 230 -3.04 17.97 -3.19
C LYS A 230 -2.21 16.76 -2.84
N ALA A 231 -0.91 16.83 -3.11
CA ALA A 231 0.02 15.75 -2.80
C ALA A 231 1.18 16.25 -1.94
N ILE A 232 1.85 15.35 -1.26
CA ILE A 232 3.10 15.58 -0.52
C ILE A 232 3.82 14.25 -0.35
N GLY A 233 5.13 14.28 -0.49
CA GLY A 233 6.03 13.18 -0.20
C GLY A 233 6.77 13.39 1.11
N PHE A 234 7.30 12.28 1.68
CA PHE A 234 8.21 12.31 2.82
C PHE A 234 9.34 11.32 2.59
N TRP A 235 10.56 11.74 2.95
CA TRP A 235 11.78 10.93 2.86
C TRP A 235 12.51 10.94 4.20
N LEU A 236 12.66 9.78 4.82
CA LEU A 236 13.14 9.62 6.19
C LEU A 236 14.34 8.66 6.23
N ASP A 237 15.41 9.06 6.89
CA ASP A 237 16.63 8.24 7.09
C ASP A 237 16.58 7.53 8.45
N GLN A 238 16.51 6.19 8.43
CA GLN A 238 16.57 5.42 9.67
C GLN A 238 18.02 5.11 10.14
N SER A 239 19.03 5.42 9.37
CA SER A 239 20.43 5.16 9.76
C SER A 239 20.96 6.17 10.77
N THR A 240 20.22 7.22 11.04
CA THR A 240 20.52 8.27 12.02
C THR A 240 19.50 8.32 13.15
N THR A 241 19.94 8.75 14.33
CA THR A 241 19.07 9.06 15.47
C THR A 241 18.53 10.49 15.44
N ALA A 242 18.93 11.30 14.46
CA ALA A 242 18.39 12.64 14.26
C ALA A 242 16.89 12.58 13.99
N LYS A 243 16.16 13.51 14.60
CA LYS A 243 14.72 13.64 14.44
C LYS A 243 14.39 15.06 13.96
N PRO A 244 14.54 15.35 12.66
CA PRO A 244 14.15 16.64 12.10
C PRO A 244 12.64 16.86 12.22
N ALA A 245 12.18 18.10 12.00
CA ALA A 245 10.75 18.35 11.86
C ALA A 245 10.22 17.62 10.60
N LEU A 246 8.98 17.12 10.66
CA LEU A 246 8.39 16.44 9.51
C LEU A 246 8.34 17.31 8.25
N SER A 247 8.16 18.65 8.43
CA SER A 247 8.20 19.61 7.33
C SER A 247 9.57 19.69 6.63
N GLU A 248 10.66 19.37 7.32
CA GLU A 248 12.01 19.33 6.74
C GLU A 248 12.24 18.04 5.93
N CYS A 249 11.44 17.02 6.18
CA CYS A 249 11.47 15.75 5.45
C CYS A 249 10.54 15.73 4.24
N ALA A 250 9.76 16.81 4.03
CA ALA A 250 8.80 16.90 2.95
C ALA A 250 9.50 16.97 1.57
N LYS A 251 8.89 16.38 0.58
CA LYS A 251 9.29 16.30 -0.81
C LYS A 251 8.10 16.53 -1.73
N THR A 252 8.35 16.92 -2.97
CA THR A 252 7.37 16.75 -4.04
C THR A 252 7.22 15.26 -4.37
N ILE A 253 6.18 14.87 -5.08
CA ILE A 253 6.08 13.50 -5.56
C ILE A 253 7.15 13.24 -6.62
N ASP A 254 7.39 14.18 -7.55
CA ASP A 254 8.47 14.09 -8.54
C ASP A 254 9.84 13.80 -7.88
N GLU A 255 10.17 14.51 -6.79
CA GLU A 255 11.41 14.25 -6.04
C GLU A 255 11.43 12.84 -5.42
N LEU A 256 10.29 12.33 -4.93
CA LEU A 256 10.21 10.96 -4.42
C LEU A 256 10.36 9.92 -5.53
N GLU A 257 9.85 10.18 -6.71
CA GLU A 257 10.00 9.32 -7.89
C GLU A 257 11.46 9.21 -8.33
N GLU A 258 12.17 10.33 -8.38
CA GLU A 258 13.61 10.34 -8.64
C GLU A 258 14.39 9.52 -7.59
N LEU A 259 14.03 9.66 -6.31
CA LEU A 259 14.68 8.97 -5.20
C LEU A 259 14.37 7.47 -5.21
N THR A 260 13.12 7.08 -5.41
CA THR A 260 12.66 5.68 -5.31
C THR A 260 12.77 4.93 -6.64
N GLY A 261 12.56 5.59 -7.77
CA GLY A 261 12.37 4.98 -9.07
C GLY A 261 10.98 4.34 -9.23
N LEU A 262 10.02 4.77 -8.40
CA LEU A 262 8.61 4.42 -8.50
C LEU A 262 7.88 5.55 -9.23
N ASP A 263 6.82 5.22 -9.91
CA ASP A 263 5.89 6.14 -10.57
C ASP A 263 4.60 6.11 -9.75
N PHE A 264 4.38 7.16 -8.95
CA PHE A 264 3.26 7.25 -8.03
C PHE A 264 2.04 7.84 -8.74
N PHE A 265 0.86 7.45 -8.31
CA PHE A 265 -0.43 8.00 -8.75
C PHE A 265 -0.64 8.04 -10.27
N HIS A 266 0.12 7.27 -11.06
CA HIS A 266 0.13 7.21 -12.51
C HIS A 266 -1.25 6.88 -13.13
N ASN A 267 -2.23 6.53 -12.35
CA ASN A 267 -3.61 6.33 -12.78
C ASN A 267 -4.46 7.63 -12.72
N LEU A 268 -3.85 8.76 -12.36
CA LEU A 268 -4.49 10.06 -12.55
C LEU A 268 -4.41 10.48 -14.03
N PRO A 269 -5.32 11.33 -14.50
CA PRO A 269 -5.13 12.00 -15.79
C PRO A 269 -3.83 12.82 -15.78
N ASP A 270 -3.01 12.72 -16.84
CA ASP A 270 -1.66 13.31 -16.94
C ASP A 270 -1.58 14.80 -16.52
N ASN A 271 -2.59 15.59 -16.90
CA ASN A 271 -2.62 17.01 -16.57
C ASN A 271 -2.83 17.26 -15.06
N LEU A 272 -3.54 16.36 -14.37
CA LEU A 272 -3.76 16.44 -12.92
C LEU A 272 -2.57 15.88 -12.17
N GLU A 273 -2.04 14.74 -12.61
CA GLU A 273 -0.84 14.10 -12.10
C GLU A 273 0.32 15.10 -12.07
N ASN A 274 0.74 15.62 -13.21
CA ASN A 274 1.79 16.64 -13.33
C ASN A 274 1.55 17.87 -12.42
N ALA A 275 0.29 18.31 -12.26
CA ALA A 275 -0.03 19.48 -11.47
C ALA A 275 0.12 19.26 -9.97
N VAL A 276 -0.14 18.04 -9.46
CA VAL A 276 -0.11 17.74 -8.03
C VAL A 276 1.25 17.20 -7.59
N GLU A 277 2.02 16.58 -8.47
CA GLU A 277 3.29 15.93 -8.15
C GLU A 277 4.46 16.92 -8.11
N SER A 278 4.41 17.96 -8.95
CA SER A 278 5.49 18.95 -9.06
C SER A 278 5.60 19.93 -7.88
N LYS A 279 4.65 19.94 -6.95
CA LYS A 279 4.63 20.91 -5.84
C LYS A 279 3.82 20.44 -4.64
N TYR A 280 4.17 20.99 -3.48
CA TYR A 280 3.35 20.87 -2.27
C TYR A 280 3.30 22.20 -1.51
N ALA A 281 2.35 22.32 -0.59
CA ALA A 281 2.26 23.43 0.34
C ALA A 281 2.09 22.88 1.76
N ILE A 282 3.08 23.12 2.64
CA ILE A 282 3.05 22.66 4.04
C ILE A 282 1.78 23.12 4.75
N SER A 283 1.35 24.38 4.54
CA SER A 283 0.14 24.93 5.15
C SER A 283 -1.15 24.21 4.80
N ALA A 284 -1.16 23.43 3.71
CA ALA A 284 -2.30 22.60 3.33
C ALA A 284 -2.38 21.28 4.13
N TRP A 285 -1.33 20.93 4.87
CA TRP A 285 -1.23 19.70 5.67
C TRP A 285 -1.19 20.06 7.15
N THR A 286 -2.37 20.18 7.74
CA THR A 286 -2.55 20.70 9.11
C THR A 286 -1.69 19.98 10.14
N GLY A 287 -0.94 20.75 10.91
CA GLY A 287 -0.13 20.27 12.02
C GLY A 287 1.24 19.67 11.64
N LEU A 288 1.73 19.90 10.41
CA LEU A 288 3.13 19.67 10.03
C LEU A 288 4.04 20.72 10.65
#